data_4ac2b7d8072b4355eca646ca68ea2f53
#
_entry.id   4ac2b7d8072b4355eca646ca68ea2f53
#
_cell.length_a   1.000
_cell.length_b   1.000
_cell.length_c   1.000
_cell.angle_alpha   90.00
_cell.angle_beta   90.00
_cell.angle_gamma   90.00
#
_symmetry.space_group_name_H-M   'P 1'
#
loop_
_entity.id
_entity.type
_entity.pdbx_description
1 polymer ?
#
loop_
_entity_poly.entity_id
_entity_poly.type
_entity_poly.pdbx_seq_one_letter_code
_entity_poly.pdbx_strand_id
1 'polypeptide(L)' 'KCWWSDIISSENWEDISVIKKSRPAICITMGWLISSKQNYVFVGDISFNDDGSITQAGNATTIPKSNVKKLKEIKL' A
#
# COMPACT_ATOMS: atom_id res chain seq x y z
N LYS A 1 -2.48 -0.14 -9.26
CA LYS A 1 -3.18 0.74 -8.32
C LYS A 1 -3.86 -0.09 -7.27
N CYS A 2 -3.57 0.20 -6.02
CA CYS A 2 -4.04 -0.61 -4.90
C CYS A 2 -4.82 0.27 -3.92
N TRP A 3 -6.06 -0.12 -3.62
CA TRP A 3 -6.88 0.47 -2.56
C TRP A 3 -6.78 -0.43 -1.34
N TRP A 4 -6.41 0.14 -0.21
CA TRP A 4 -6.20 -0.64 1.00
C TRP A 4 -6.63 0.13 2.24
N SER A 5 -6.89 -0.61 3.32
CA SER A 5 -7.30 -0.04 4.60
C SER A 5 -6.09 0.09 5.51
N ASP A 6 -5.87 1.31 6.01
CA ASP A 6 -4.83 1.57 6.99
C ASP A 6 -5.45 1.72 8.37
N ILE A 7 -4.64 1.42 9.38
CA ILE A 7 -5.01 1.61 10.77
C ILE A 7 -5.02 3.10 11.07
N ILE A 8 -6.04 3.57 11.77
CA ILE A 8 -6.09 4.92 12.33
C ILE A 8 -6.11 4.83 13.84
N SER A 9 -5.53 5.82 14.48
CA SER A 9 -5.56 5.95 15.94
C SER A 9 -5.82 7.39 16.33
N SER A 10 -6.38 7.58 17.52
CA SER A 10 -6.60 8.89 18.12
C SER A 10 -6.09 8.87 19.54
N GLU A 11 -5.35 9.91 19.93
CA GLU A 11 -4.83 10.07 21.29
C GLU A 11 -5.77 10.94 22.15
N ASN A 12 -6.81 11.51 21.57
CA ASN A 12 -7.77 12.37 22.26
C ASN A 12 -8.82 11.54 23.00
N TRP A 13 -9.32 12.11 24.08
CA TRP A 13 -10.47 11.56 24.77
C TRP A 13 -11.74 11.91 24.01
N GLU A 14 -12.55 10.90 23.70
CA GLU A 14 -13.79 11.04 22.92
C GLU A 14 -14.90 10.20 23.54
N ASP A 15 -16.15 10.54 23.23
CA ASP A 15 -17.27 9.72 23.62
C ASP A 15 -17.20 8.34 22.97
N ILE A 16 -17.57 7.31 23.72
CA ILE A 16 -17.55 5.92 23.22
C ILE A 16 -18.40 5.78 21.95
N SER A 17 -19.53 6.48 21.87
CA SER A 17 -20.41 6.45 20.69
C SER A 17 -19.71 6.96 19.43
N VAL A 18 -18.81 7.94 19.56
CA VAL A 18 -18.01 8.46 18.45
C VAL A 18 -16.93 7.46 18.05
N ILE A 19 -16.22 6.89 19.04
CA ILE A 19 -15.16 5.91 18.81
C ILE A 19 -15.70 4.68 18.08
N LYS A 20 -16.88 4.18 18.44
CA LYS A 20 -17.51 3.02 17.82
C LYS A 20 -17.80 3.21 16.31
N LYS A 21 -17.94 4.44 15.86
CA LYS A 21 -18.18 4.78 14.45
C LYS A 21 -16.91 4.96 13.66
N SER A 22 -15.77 4.90 14.32
CA SER A 22 -14.46 5.05 13.66
C SER A 22 -14.24 3.93 12.64
N ARG A 23 -13.65 4.27 11.50
CA ARG A 23 -13.34 3.33 10.42
C ARG A 23 -11.90 3.51 9.98
N PRO A 24 -11.24 2.43 9.53
CA PRO A 24 -9.91 2.54 8.96
C PRO A 24 -9.89 3.52 7.78
N ALA A 25 -8.77 4.20 7.60
CA ALA A 25 -8.58 5.06 6.45
C ALA A 25 -8.43 4.22 5.18
N ILE A 26 -9.01 4.66 4.08
CA ILE A 26 -8.81 4.05 2.77
C ILE A 26 -7.68 4.81 2.07
N CYS A 27 -6.65 4.07 1.71
CA CYS A 27 -5.47 4.60 1.03
C CYS A 27 -5.36 4.03 -0.38
N ILE A 28 -4.69 4.79 -1.24
CA ILE A 28 -4.43 4.36 -2.61
C ILE A 28 -2.91 4.41 -2.81
N THR A 29 -2.35 3.29 -3.26
CA THR A 29 -0.94 3.19 -3.62
C THR A 29 -0.84 2.85 -5.10
N MET A 30 0.01 3.57 -5.81
CA MET A 30 0.35 3.32 -7.21
C MET A 30 1.84 3.04 -7.33
N GLY A 31 2.20 2.03 -8.12
CA GLY A 31 3.58 1.66 -8.34
C GLY A 31 3.70 0.36 -9.11
N TRP A 32 4.94 -0.09 -9.28
CA TRP A 32 5.21 -1.41 -9.87
C TRP A 32 5.10 -2.48 -8.80
N LEU A 33 4.29 -3.49 -9.06
CA LEU A 33 4.14 -4.65 -8.17
C LEU A 33 5.32 -5.59 -8.40
N ILE A 34 6.18 -5.74 -7.40
CA ILE A 34 7.36 -6.61 -7.50
C ILE A 34 7.21 -7.94 -6.76
N SER A 35 6.25 -8.05 -5.88
CA SER A 35 5.95 -9.28 -5.16
C SER A 35 4.49 -9.33 -4.73
N SER A 36 3.91 -10.53 -4.79
CA SER A 36 2.52 -10.78 -4.36
C SER A 36 2.37 -12.09 -3.60
N LYS A 37 3.46 -12.59 -3.02
CA LYS A 37 3.46 -13.87 -2.31
C LYS A 37 2.72 -13.79 -0.98
N GLN A 38 3.36 -13.28 0.05
CA GLN A 38 2.76 -13.10 1.38
C GLN A 38 2.07 -11.74 1.52
N ASN A 39 2.71 -10.73 0.95
CA ASN A 39 2.22 -9.36 0.94
C ASN A 39 2.31 -8.81 -0.48
N TYR A 40 1.56 -7.76 -0.77
CA TYR A 40 1.81 -6.98 -1.98
C TYR A 40 2.93 -6.00 -1.71
N VAL A 41 3.98 -6.02 -2.53
CA VAL A 41 5.10 -5.09 -2.42
C VAL A 41 5.17 -4.25 -3.68
N PHE A 42 5.01 -2.95 -3.52
CA PHE A 42 5.07 -1.97 -4.60
C PHE A 42 6.31 -1.13 -4.47
N VAL A 43 6.88 -0.71 -5.60
CA VAL A 43 7.97 0.26 -5.64
C VAL A 43 7.61 1.42 -6.56
N GLY A 44 8.04 2.63 -6.20
CA GLY A 44 7.82 3.83 -6.98
C GLY A 44 8.91 4.09 -8.01
N ASP A 45 10.12 3.60 -7.75
CA ASP A 45 11.29 3.87 -8.58
C ASP A 45 12.05 2.58 -8.86
N ILE A 46 12.51 2.44 -10.08
CA ILE A 46 13.30 1.31 -10.56
C ILE A 46 14.54 1.85 -11.24
N SER A 47 15.71 1.27 -10.90
CA SER A 47 16.96 1.60 -11.54
C SER A 47 17.41 0.49 -12.49
N PHE A 48 17.76 0.86 -13.72
CA PHE A 48 18.30 -0.07 -14.70
C PHE A 48 19.81 -0.06 -14.67
N ASN A 49 20.41 -1.24 -14.70
CA ASN A 49 21.84 -1.41 -14.91
C ASN A 49 22.19 -1.21 -16.39
N ASP A 50 23.48 -1.08 -16.69
CA ASP A 50 23.94 -0.86 -18.07
C ASP A 50 23.55 -2.01 -19.03
N ASP A 51 23.41 -3.23 -18.49
CA ASP A 51 22.97 -4.40 -19.27
C ASP A 51 21.44 -4.51 -19.39
N GLY A 52 20.69 -3.55 -18.87
CA GLY A 52 19.22 -3.55 -18.90
C GLY A 52 18.57 -4.34 -17.77
N SER A 53 19.34 -4.99 -16.89
CA SER A 53 18.80 -5.69 -15.74
C SER A 53 18.39 -4.74 -14.62
N ILE A 54 17.53 -5.20 -13.73
CA ILE A 54 17.03 -4.44 -12.59
C ILE A 54 17.43 -5.19 -11.33
N THR A 55 18.24 -4.57 -10.48
CA THR A 55 18.64 -5.14 -9.19
C THR A 55 18.31 -4.25 -8.01
N GLN A 56 17.95 -3.00 -8.26
CA GLN A 56 17.60 -2.04 -7.21
C GLN A 56 16.32 -1.30 -7.54
N ALA A 57 15.53 -1.04 -6.49
CA ALA A 57 14.32 -0.26 -6.56
C ALA A 57 14.20 0.60 -5.29
N GLY A 58 13.42 1.65 -5.36
CA GLY A 58 13.22 2.57 -4.25
C GLY A 58 11.76 2.86 -3.98
N ASN A 59 11.51 3.49 -2.84
CA ASN A 59 10.17 3.86 -2.38
C ASN A 59 9.24 2.64 -2.31
N ALA A 60 9.68 1.64 -1.54
CA ALA A 60 8.94 0.40 -1.36
C ALA A 60 7.82 0.57 -0.35
N THR A 61 6.65 0.01 -0.68
CA THR A 61 5.50 -0.09 0.20
C THR A 61 5.05 -1.53 0.27
N THR A 62 5.00 -2.08 1.48
CA THR A 62 4.54 -3.45 1.72
C THR A 62 3.16 -3.41 2.36
N ILE A 63 2.18 -4.03 1.70
CA ILE A 63 0.79 -4.00 2.15
C ILE A 63 0.34 -5.44 2.41
N PRO A 64 -0.08 -5.77 3.64
CA PRO A 64 -0.65 -7.09 3.91
C PRO A 64 -1.87 -7.36 3.02
N LYS A 65 -1.98 -8.55 2.48
CA LYS A 65 -3.10 -8.91 1.59
C LYS A 65 -4.45 -8.72 2.25
N SER A 66 -4.55 -8.97 3.55
CA SER A 66 -5.79 -8.80 4.31
C SER A 66 -6.29 -7.35 4.35
N ASN A 67 -5.40 -6.38 4.12
CA ASN A 67 -5.75 -4.95 4.13
C ASN A 67 -6.16 -4.44 2.74
N VAL A 68 -5.96 -5.22 1.68
CA VAL A 68 -6.25 -4.80 0.31
C VAL A 68 -7.74 -4.95 0.02
N LYS A 69 -8.35 -3.87 -0.47
CA LYS A 69 -9.76 -3.82 -0.86
C LYS A 69 -9.94 -4.05 -2.36
N LYS A 70 -9.04 -3.53 -3.16
CA LYS A 70 -9.10 -3.62 -4.61
C LYS A 70 -7.71 -3.46 -5.20
N LEU A 71 -7.42 -4.22 -6.24
CA LEU A 71 -6.18 -4.13 -7.00
C LEU A 71 -6.54 -4.00 -8.48
N LYS A 72 -5.95 -3.02 -9.16
CA LYS A 72 -6.18 -2.79 -10.58
C LYS A 72 -4.87 -2.55 -11.30
N GLU A 73 -4.65 -3.32 -12.37
CA GLU A 73 -3.54 -3.05 -13.28
C GLU A 73 -3.83 -1.81 -14.11
N ILE A 74 -2.84 -0.92 -14.22
CA ILE A 74 -2.91 0.28 -15.05
C ILE A 74 -1.92 0.09 -16.19
N LYS A 75 -2.42 0.18 -17.42
CA LYS A 75 -1.56 0.16 -18.59
C LYS A 75 -1.16 1.58 -18.96
N LEU A 76 0.13 1.75 -19.21
CA LEU A 76 0.69 3.01 -19.65
C LEU A 76 0.63 3.14 -21.17
#